data_bc7be32ea20bc816e2628c9b32e15e0e
#
_entry.id   bc7be32ea20bc816e2628c9b32e15e0e
#
_cell.length_a   1.000
_cell.length_b   1.000
_cell.length_c   1.000
_cell.angle_alpha   90.00
_cell.angle_beta   90.00
_cell.angle_gamma   90.00
#
_symmetry.space_group_name_H-M   'P 1'
#
loop_
_entity.id
_entity.type
_entity.pdbx_description
1 polymer ?
#
loop_
_entity_poly.entity_id
_entity_poly.type
_entity_poly.pdbx_seq_one_letter_code
_entity_poly.pdbx_strand_id
1 'polypeptide(L)'
;YRALLETLKRDPMHRAAQVQPEIEFALARQAEMATIQNALTAGELPLRVTHNDTKLNNVLLDAKTRKALCVIDLDTVMPGSSLYDFGDSIRFGAATAAEDEKDIFKMEMSLDRFRVFTRGYVRACPGLTAKELELLPMGAKTMTMECGVRFLTDYLDGDHYFAVHRDGQNLDRARTQFKLVADMEKKWDEMRKIVEEEAK
;
A
#
# COMPACT_ATOMS: atom_id res chain seq x y z
N TYR A 1 11.16 4.04 -6.35
CA TYR A 1 11.95 5.29 -6.25
C TYR A 1 12.95 5.46 -7.38
N ARG A 2 13.67 4.42 -7.83
CA ARG A 2 14.61 4.53 -8.95
C ARG A 2 13.92 5.12 -10.19
N ALA A 3 12.80 4.54 -10.60
CA ALA A 3 12.03 5.03 -11.75
C ALA A 3 11.58 6.49 -11.56
N LEU A 4 11.07 6.86 -10.35
CA LEU A 4 10.71 8.25 -10.06
C LEU A 4 11.89 9.20 -10.27
N LEU A 5 13.07 8.90 -9.71
CA LEU A 5 14.25 9.74 -9.84
C LEU A 5 14.75 9.85 -11.30
N GLU A 6 14.65 8.78 -12.07
CA GLU A 6 14.99 8.79 -13.50
C GLU A 6 13.99 9.63 -14.31
N THR A 7 12.68 9.50 -14.01
CA THR A 7 11.64 10.30 -14.68
C THR A 7 11.78 11.79 -14.34
N LEU A 8 12.05 12.11 -13.06
CA LEU A 8 12.30 13.51 -12.65
C LEU A 8 13.50 14.17 -13.37
N LYS A 9 14.57 13.41 -13.62
CA LYS A 9 15.73 13.94 -14.39
C LYS A 9 15.39 14.27 -15.82
N ARG A 10 14.47 13.50 -16.43
CA ARG A 10 14.07 13.68 -17.84
C ARG A 10 12.93 14.70 -17.97
N ASP A 11 12.02 14.71 -17.00
CA ASP A 11 10.75 15.48 -16.99
C ASP A 11 10.07 15.54 -18.37
N PRO A 12 9.75 14.38 -18.99
CA PRO A 12 9.38 14.28 -20.40
C PRO A 12 8.10 15.05 -20.72
N MET A 13 7.23 15.25 -19.75
CA MET A 13 5.95 15.97 -19.90
C MET A 13 5.99 17.39 -19.32
N HIS A 14 7.13 17.83 -18.80
CA HIS A 14 7.29 19.13 -18.14
C HIS A 14 6.26 19.36 -17.00
N ARG A 15 5.92 18.29 -16.25
CA ARG A 15 4.93 18.30 -15.18
C ARG A 15 5.55 18.42 -13.78
N ALA A 16 6.87 18.21 -13.62
CA ALA A 16 7.52 18.16 -12.30
C ALA A 16 7.34 19.45 -11.49
N ALA A 17 7.40 20.62 -12.12
CA ALA A 17 7.21 21.90 -11.44
C ALA A 17 5.79 22.07 -10.85
N GLN A 18 4.80 21.36 -11.38
CA GLN A 18 3.39 21.48 -10.97
C GLN A 18 3.04 20.59 -9.77
N VAL A 19 3.91 19.62 -9.43
CA VAL A 19 3.66 18.59 -8.42
C VAL A 19 4.81 18.49 -7.41
N GLN A 20 5.48 19.62 -7.13
CA GLN A 20 6.59 19.68 -6.16
C GLN A 20 6.20 19.15 -4.77
N PRO A 21 5.01 19.48 -4.19
CA PRO A 21 4.61 18.95 -2.89
C PRO A 21 4.54 17.42 -2.87
N GLU A 22 4.04 16.78 -3.93
CA GLU A 22 3.95 15.33 -4.06
C GLU A 22 5.34 14.69 -4.18
N ILE A 23 6.24 15.32 -4.95
CA ILE A 23 7.63 14.87 -5.09
C ILE A 23 8.36 14.95 -3.75
N GLU A 24 8.27 16.07 -3.06
CA GLU A 24 8.89 16.27 -1.74
C GLU A 24 8.34 15.29 -0.71
N PHE A 25 7.03 15.06 -0.70
CA PHE A 25 6.39 14.08 0.17
C PHE A 25 6.97 12.67 -0.05
N ALA A 26 7.14 12.28 -1.31
CA ALA A 26 7.69 10.99 -1.67
C ALA A 26 9.17 10.87 -1.26
N LEU A 27 9.99 11.85 -1.62
CA LEU A 27 11.44 11.81 -1.36
C LEU A 27 11.77 11.84 0.13
N ALA A 28 11.02 12.60 0.93
CA ALA A 28 11.21 12.67 2.38
C ALA A 28 11.04 11.29 3.08
N ARG A 29 10.31 10.35 2.48
CA ARG A 29 10.02 9.01 3.03
C ARG A 29 10.85 7.89 2.41
N GLN A 30 11.68 8.19 1.43
CA GLN A 30 12.43 7.18 0.68
C GLN A 30 13.25 6.24 1.57
N ALA A 31 13.96 6.77 2.54
CA ALA A 31 14.83 5.97 3.42
C ALA A 31 14.02 4.96 4.26
N GLU A 32 12.88 5.38 4.78
CA GLU A 32 12.02 4.54 5.60
C GLU A 32 11.37 3.39 4.80
N MET A 33 11.10 3.60 3.52
CA MET A 33 10.52 2.56 2.66
C MET A 33 11.45 1.36 2.41
N ALA A 34 12.72 1.47 2.77
CA ALA A 34 13.65 0.35 2.73
C ALA A 34 13.55 -0.61 3.93
N THR A 35 12.78 -0.27 4.96
CA THR A 35 12.74 -1.01 6.24
C THR A 35 12.48 -2.50 6.06
N ILE A 36 11.44 -2.88 5.32
CA ILE A 36 11.09 -4.29 5.10
C ILE A 36 12.16 -5.00 4.27
N GLN A 37 12.64 -4.35 3.22
CA GLN A 37 13.69 -4.93 2.37
C GLN A 37 15.01 -5.11 3.12
N ASN A 38 15.36 -4.18 4.00
CA ASN A 38 16.53 -4.29 4.85
C ASN A 38 16.40 -5.46 5.84
N ALA A 39 15.23 -5.62 6.47
CA ALA A 39 14.95 -6.73 7.38
C ALA A 39 14.97 -8.11 6.66
N LEU A 40 14.46 -8.18 5.41
CA LEU A 40 14.59 -9.38 4.56
C LEU A 40 16.06 -9.70 4.26
N THR A 41 16.83 -8.69 3.86
CA THR A 41 18.25 -8.85 3.53
C THR A 41 19.09 -9.26 4.75
N ALA A 42 18.73 -8.76 5.93
CA ALA A 42 19.35 -9.13 7.21
C ALA A 42 18.92 -10.52 7.73
N GLY A 43 17.95 -11.17 7.09
CA GLY A 43 17.41 -12.47 7.53
C GLY A 43 16.51 -12.38 8.77
N GLU A 44 16.04 -11.18 9.13
CA GLU A 44 15.11 -10.95 10.24
C GLU A 44 13.68 -11.31 9.88
N LEU A 45 13.35 -11.31 8.60
CA LEU A 45 12.06 -11.69 8.04
C LEU A 45 12.21 -12.94 7.16
N PRO A 46 11.31 -13.93 7.29
CA PRO A 46 11.30 -15.08 6.39
C PRO A 46 10.72 -14.71 5.02
N LEU A 47 11.15 -15.44 3.99
CA LEU A 47 10.42 -15.49 2.73
C LEU A 47 9.23 -16.44 2.87
N ARG A 48 8.09 -15.99 2.35
CA ARG A 48 6.86 -16.78 2.30
C ARG A 48 6.36 -16.86 0.86
N VAL A 49 5.37 -17.69 0.61
CA VAL A 49 4.60 -17.64 -0.64
C VAL A 49 3.62 -16.47 -0.51
N THR A 50 3.72 -15.50 -1.38
CA THR A 50 2.91 -14.28 -1.37
C THR A 50 2.15 -14.13 -2.69
N HIS A 51 0.99 -13.51 -2.62
CA HIS A 51 0.15 -13.23 -3.78
C HIS A 51 0.64 -12.00 -4.56
N ASN A 52 1.08 -10.95 -3.84
CA ASN A 52 1.61 -9.67 -4.35
C ASN A 52 0.61 -8.78 -5.14
N ASP A 53 -0.68 -9.10 -5.11
CA ASP A 53 -1.78 -8.26 -5.60
C ASP A 53 -3.06 -8.60 -4.82
N THR A 54 -3.05 -8.33 -3.51
CA THR A 54 -4.09 -8.75 -2.55
C THR A 54 -5.24 -7.76 -2.40
N LYS A 55 -5.46 -6.93 -3.41
CA LYS A 55 -6.64 -6.07 -3.45
C LYS A 55 -7.93 -6.90 -3.37
N LEU A 56 -8.99 -6.34 -2.77
CA LEU A 56 -10.25 -7.05 -2.54
C LEU A 56 -10.89 -7.58 -3.83
N ASN A 57 -10.63 -6.95 -4.97
CA ASN A 57 -11.13 -7.38 -6.28
C ASN A 57 -10.61 -8.76 -6.71
N ASN A 58 -9.51 -9.24 -6.11
CA ASN A 58 -8.94 -10.56 -6.36
C ASN A 58 -9.47 -11.64 -5.41
N VAL A 59 -10.51 -11.32 -4.62
CA VAL A 59 -11.23 -12.29 -3.78
C VAL A 59 -12.68 -12.39 -4.25
N LEU A 60 -13.07 -13.58 -4.70
CA LEU A 60 -14.47 -13.86 -5.04
C LEU A 60 -15.27 -14.13 -3.77
N LEU A 61 -16.38 -13.45 -3.65
CA LEU A 61 -17.31 -13.60 -2.54
C LEU A 61 -18.65 -14.14 -3.04
N ASP A 62 -19.24 -15.06 -2.26
CA ASP A 62 -20.61 -15.51 -2.51
C ASP A 62 -21.60 -14.35 -2.37
N ALA A 63 -22.42 -14.13 -3.38
CA ALA A 63 -23.32 -12.97 -3.45
C ALA A 63 -24.36 -12.92 -2.32
N LYS A 64 -24.77 -14.10 -1.80
CA LYS A 64 -25.82 -14.22 -0.77
C LYS A 64 -25.22 -14.24 0.63
N THR A 65 -24.22 -15.11 0.85
CA THR A 65 -23.64 -15.35 2.18
C THR A 65 -22.49 -14.40 2.51
N ARG A 66 -21.94 -13.71 1.52
CA ARG A 66 -20.75 -12.85 1.62
C ARG A 66 -19.49 -13.58 2.10
N LYS A 67 -19.47 -14.89 2.06
CA LYS A 67 -18.28 -15.69 2.38
C LYS A 67 -17.30 -15.69 1.22
N ALA A 68 -16.01 -15.69 1.54
CA ALA A 68 -14.96 -15.85 0.55
C ALA A 68 -15.07 -17.24 -0.08
N LEU A 69 -14.96 -17.30 -1.41
CA LEU A 69 -15.01 -18.53 -2.21
C LEU A 69 -13.61 -18.94 -2.68
N CYS A 70 -12.90 -18.02 -3.31
CA CYS A 70 -11.53 -18.25 -3.77
C CYS A 70 -10.79 -16.95 -4.02
N VAL A 71 -9.46 -17.05 -4.08
CA VAL A 71 -8.55 -16.01 -4.54
C VAL A 71 -8.25 -16.26 -6.01
N ILE A 72 -8.18 -15.19 -6.81
CA ILE A 72 -7.92 -15.22 -8.25
C ILE A 72 -6.72 -14.32 -8.59
N ASP A 73 -6.31 -14.29 -9.87
CA ASP A 73 -5.21 -13.45 -10.37
C ASP A 73 -3.86 -13.87 -9.78
N LEU A 74 -3.52 -15.16 -9.97
CA LEU A 74 -2.39 -15.83 -9.31
C LEU A 74 -1.05 -15.70 -10.06
N ASP A 75 -0.97 -14.95 -11.13
CA ASP A 75 0.23 -14.79 -11.95
C ASP A 75 1.35 -13.97 -11.28
N THR A 76 1.04 -13.26 -10.19
CA THR A 76 2.01 -12.57 -9.33
C THR A 76 2.51 -13.40 -8.14
N VAL A 77 2.03 -14.64 -7.98
CA VAL A 77 2.42 -15.48 -6.84
C VAL A 77 3.90 -15.87 -6.92
N MET A 78 4.67 -15.49 -5.90
CA MET A 78 6.10 -15.76 -5.82
C MET A 78 6.58 -15.70 -4.36
N PRO A 79 7.85 -16.11 -4.07
CA PRO A 79 8.45 -15.87 -2.76
C PRO A 79 8.54 -14.37 -2.45
N GLY A 80 8.05 -13.97 -1.28
CA GLY A 80 8.04 -12.57 -0.87
C GLY A 80 7.84 -12.40 0.63
N SER A 81 7.51 -11.17 1.05
CA SER A 81 7.17 -10.87 2.44
C SER A 81 5.65 -10.86 2.64
N SER A 82 5.19 -11.57 3.67
CA SER A 82 3.79 -11.51 4.15
C SER A 82 3.31 -10.08 4.42
N LEU A 83 4.25 -9.17 4.73
CA LEU A 83 3.96 -7.76 4.99
C LEU A 83 3.47 -7.01 3.74
N TYR A 84 3.88 -7.44 2.55
CA TYR A 84 3.41 -6.84 1.29
C TYR A 84 1.96 -7.23 1.00
N ASP A 85 1.60 -8.50 1.18
CA ASP A 85 0.21 -8.95 1.02
C ASP A 85 -0.73 -8.29 2.04
N PHE A 86 -0.31 -8.26 3.31
CA PHE A 86 -1.06 -7.52 4.33
C PHE A 86 -1.20 -6.05 3.95
N GLY A 87 -0.09 -5.42 3.55
CA GLY A 87 -0.04 -3.99 3.25
C GLY A 87 -0.93 -3.59 2.09
N ASP A 88 -0.92 -4.35 1.00
CA ASP A 88 -1.76 -4.06 -0.17
C ASP A 88 -3.25 -4.25 0.16
N SER A 89 -3.59 -5.28 0.92
CA SER A 89 -4.96 -5.47 1.41
C SER A 89 -5.45 -4.31 2.28
N ILE A 90 -4.60 -3.77 3.17
CA ILE A 90 -4.93 -2.62 4.01
C ILE A 90 -5.06 -1.35 3.18
N ARG A 91 -4.14 -1.10 2.25
CA ARG A 91 -4.17 0.04 1.34
C ARG A 91 -5.53 0.18 0.66
N PHE A 92 -6.08 -0.93 0.21
CA PHE A 92 -7.38 -0.97 -0.47
C PHE A 92 -8.55 -1.05 0.54
N GLY A 93 -8.47 -1.98 1.49
CA GLY A 93 -9.59 -2.33 2.38
C GLY A 93 -9.87 -1.34 3.50
N ALA A 94 -8.84 -0.66 4.02
CA ALA A 94 -8.99 0.27 5.13
C ALA A 94 -9.11 1.75 4.70
N ALA A 95 -8.95 2.05 3.41
CA ALA A 95 -9.21 3.38 2.86
C ALA A 95 -10.70 3.74 2.91
N THR A 96 -11.02 4.99 3.24
CA THR A 96 -12.41 5.47 3.35
C THR A 96 -12.99 5.97 2.03
N ALA A 97 -12.15 6.25 1.02
CA ALA A 97 -12.54 6.78 -0.28
C ALA A 97 -11.95 5.94 -1.42
N ALA A 98 -12.41 6.21 -2.64
CA ALA A 98 -11.90 5.58 -3.85
C ALA A 98 -10.44 5.99 -4.11
N GLU A 99 -9.70 5.12 -4.81
CA GLU A 99 -8.28 5.33 -5.11
C GLU A 99 -8.03 6.61 -5.92
N ASP A 100 -8.97 7.01 -6.77
CA ASP A 100 -8.91 8.22 -7.61
C ASP A 100 -9.86 9.34 -7.15
N GLU A 101 -10.26 9.35 -5.86
CA GLU A 101 -11.08 10.41 -5.28
C GLU A 101 -10.38 11.77 -5.43
N LYS A 102 -11.09 12.75 -5.98
CA LYS A 102 -10.57 14.10 -6.19
C LYS A 102 -10.54 14.92 -4.91
N ASP A 103 -11.50 14.69 -4.03
CA ASP A 103 -11.56 15.33 -2.72
C ASP A 103 -10.74 14.52 -1.71
N ILE A 104 -9.45 14.84 -1.63
CA ILE A 104 -8.51 14.14 -0.75
C ILE A 104 -8.88 14.20 0.73
N PHE A 105 -9.75 15.12 1.15
CA PHE A 105 -10.21 15.20 2.55
C PHE A 105 -11.12 14.05 2.95
N LYS A 106 -11.71 13.34 1.97
CA LYS A 106 -12.47 12.10 2.22
C LYS A 106 -11.58 10.88 2.46
N MET A 107 -10.29 10.97 2.09
CA MET A 107 -9.35 9.86 2.23
C MET A 107 -8.76 9.83 3.63
N GLU A 108 -9.07 8.76 4.36
CA GLU A 108 -8.55 8.46 5.69
C GLU A 108 -8.27 6.96 5.84
N MET A 109 -7.43 6.63 6.79
CA MET A 109 -7.24 5.27 7.30
C MET A 109 -8.29 4.95 8.35
N SER A 110 -9.19 4.02 8.07
CA SER A 110 -10.16 3.51 9.03
C SER A 110 -9.51 2.51 9.98
N LEU A 111 -9.32 2.91 11.24
CA LEU A 111 -8.78 2.02 12.27
C LEU A 111 -9.69 0.82 12.55
N ASP A 112 -11.02 0.98 12.43
CA ASP A 112 -11.96 -0.13 12.59
C ASP A 112 -11.77 -1.20 11.51
N ARG A 113 -11.65 -0.78 10.23
CA ARG A 113 -11.38 -1.70 9.12
C ARG A 113 -9.99 -2.33 9.26
N PHE A 114 -8.99 -1.56 9.64
CA PHE A 114 -7.65 -2.05 9.93
C PHE A 114 -7.68 -3.12 11.01
N ARG A 115 -8.39 -2.90 12.12
CA ARG A 115 -8.54 -3.86 13.22
C ARG A 115 -9.20 -5.16 12.76
N VAL A 116 -10.31 -5.06 12.05
CA VAL A 116 -11.04 -6.25 11.57
C VAL A 116 -10.18 -7.08 10.63
N PHE A 117 -9.47 -6.43 9.72
CA PHE A 117 -8.59 -7.12 8.79
C PHE A 117 -7.39 -7.75 9.52
N THR A 118 -6.72 -7.00 10.40
CA THR A 118 -5.59 -7.49 11.20
C THR A 118 -5.97 -8.72 12.01
N ARG A 119 -7.13 -8.70 12.69
CA ARG A 119 -7.67 -9.85 13.39
C ARG A 119 -7.82 -11.07 12.51
N GLY A 120 -8.44 -10.91 11.35
CA GLY A 120 -8.64 -12.00 10.39
C GLY A 120 -7.31 -12.55 9.86
N TYR A 121 -6.39 -11.66 9.53
CA TYR A 121 -5.08 -12.01 8.97
C TYR A 121 -4.21 -12.77 9.99
N VAL A 122 -4.07 -12.24 11.20
CA VAL A 122 -3.26 -12.87 12.26
C VAL A 122 -3.82 -14.25 12.64
N ARG A 123 -5.13 -14.38 12.76
CA ARG A 123 -5.78 -15.68 13.04
C ARG A 123 -5.60 -16.71 11.93
N ALA A 124 -5.61 -16.27 10.67
CA ALA A 124 -5.41 -17.13 9.51
C ALA A 124 -3.92 -17.51 9.30
N CYS A 125 -3.00 -16.74 9.84
CA CYS A 125 -1.56 -16.90 9.67
C CYS A 125 -0.84 -17.12 11.02
N PRO A 126 -1.10 -18.24 11.74
CA PRO A 126 -0.55 -18.46 13.08
C PRO A 126 0.97 -18.64 13.11
N GLY A 127 1.60 -18.76 11.94
CA GLY A 127 3.06 -18.89 11.79
C GLY A 127 3.79 -17.56 11.58
N LEU A 128 3.14 -16.40 11.76
CA LEU A 128 3.82 -15.12 11.70
C LEU A 128 4.82 -14.99 12.86
N THR A 129 6.03 -14.53 12.55
CA THR A 129 7.05 -14.25 13.56
C THR A 129 6.73 -12.97 14.32
N ALA A 130 7.33 -12.78 15.51
CA ALA A 130 7.20 -11.54 16.26
C ALA A 130 7.62 -10.31 15.44
N LYS A 131 8.67 -10.46 14.59
CA LYS A 131 9.15 -9.38 13.70
C LYS A 131 8.16 -9.06 12.58
N GLU A 132 7.49 -10.07 12.01
CA GLU A 132 6.42 -9.83 11.04
C GLU A 132 5.25 -9.09 11.69
N LEU A 133 4.80 -9.51 12.88
CA LEU A 133 3.74 -8.82 13.62
C LEU A 133 4.11 -7.36 13.92
N GLU A 134 5.32 -7.11 14.43
CA GLU A 134 5.83 -5.75 14.69
C GLU A 134 5.75 -4.85 13.44
N LEU A 135 6.05 -5.40 12.27
CA LEU A 135 6.15 -4.64 11.02
C LEU A 135 4.87 -4.64 10.17
N LEU A 136 3.75 -5.23 10.61
CA LEU A 136 2.49 -5.15 9.86
C LEU A 136 2.06 -3.71 9.53
N PRO A 137 2.11 -2.73 10.46
CA PRO A 137 1.81 -1.33 10.12
C PRO A 137 2.77 -0.76 9.07
N MET A 138 4.05 -1.14 9.11
CA MET A 138 5.03 -0.73 8.11
C MET A 138 4.71 -1.35 6.74
N GLY A 139 4.20 -2.58 6.69
CA GLY A 139 3.69 -3.20 5.47
C GLY A 139 2.62 -2.35 4.80
N ALA A 140 1.61 -1.93 5.58
CA ALA A 140 0.54 -1.05 5.11
C ALA A 140 1.08 0.28 4.55
N LYS A 141 1.97 0.93 5.30
CA LYS A 141 2.58 2.20 4.88
C LYS A 141 3.44 2.04 3.63
N THR A 142 4.26 0.98 3.56
CA THR A 142 5.17 0.72 2.44
C THR A 142 4.41 0.46 1.15
N MET A 143 3.38 -0.40 1.17
CA MET A 143 2.60 -0.71 -0.03
C MET A 143 1.77 0.48 -0.52
N THR A 144 1.22 1.25 0.41
CA THR A 144 0.50 2.50 0.07
C THR A 144 1.45 3.51 -0.56
N MET A 145 2.64 3.69 0.02
CA MET A 145 3.65 4.61 -0.50
C MET A 145 4.19 4.16 -1.87
N GLU A 146 4.47 2.86 -2.03
CA GLU A 146 4.91 2.27 -3.30
C GLU A 146 3.92 2.58 -4.42
N CYS A 147 2.64 2.31 -4.18
CA CYS A 147 1.58 2.55 -5.13
C CYS A 147 1.46 4.03 -5.49
N GLY A 148 1.51 4.92 -4.50
CA GLY A 148 1.49 6.38 -4.72
C GLY A 148 2.68 6.87 -5.54
N VAL A 149 3.89 6.34 -5.28
CA VAL A 149 5.10 6.67 -6.06
C VAL A 149 4.97 6.18 -7.50
N ARG A 150 4.39 5.01 -7.75
CA ARG A 150 4.15 4.50 -9.12
C ARG A 150 3.17 5.37 -9.88
N PHE A 151 2.05 5.76 -9.27
CA PHE A 151 1.09 6.67 -9.90
C PHE A 151 1.70 8.03 -10.22
N LEU A 152 2.49 8.59 -9.28
CA LEU A 152 3.19 9.86 -9.53
C LEU A 152 4.20 9.72 -10.66
N THR A 153 4.95 8.62 -10.70
CA THR A 153 5.94 8.36 -11.74
C THR A 153 5.28 8.26 -13.11
N ASP A 154 4.18 7.51 -13.21
CA ASP A 154 3.45 7.34 -14.46
C ASP A 154 2.82 8.66 -14.93
N TYR A 155 2.26 9.46 -14.03
CA TYR A 155 1.79 10.81 -14.35
C TYR A 155 2.91 11.70 -14.93
N LEU A 156 4.08 11.66 -14.31
CA LEU A 156 5.25 12.42 -14.80
C LEU A 156 5.80 11.90 -16.12
N ASP A 157 5.66 10.61 -16.40
CA ASP A 157 6.13 9.96 -17.63
C ASP A 157 5.12 10.01 -18.78
N GLY A 158 3.87 10.44 -18.55
CA GLY A 158 2.86 10.65 -19.59
C GLY A 158 1.68 9.69 -19.55
N ASP A 159 1.41 9.05 -18.41
CA ASP A 159 0.26 8.17 -18.16
C ASP A 159 0.24 6.94 -19.10
N HIS A 160 1.38 6.22 -19.22
CA HIS A 160 1.56 5.11 -20.16
C HIS A 160 1.34 3.73 -19.54
N TYR A 161 1.51 3.58 -18.23
CA TYR A 161 1.49 2.29 -17.56
C TYR A 161 0.09 1.93 -17.03
N PHE A 162 -0.52 2.82 -16.27
CA PHE A 162 -1.86 2.59 -15.72
C PHE A 162 -2.94 3.10 -16.66
N ALA A 163 -3.99 2.30 -16.85
CA ALA A 163 -5.16 2.74 -17.59
C ALA A 163 -5.80 3.98 -16.93
N VAL A 164 -5.96 5.05 -17.70
CA VAL A 164 -6.60 6.29 -17.28
C VAL A 164 -7.84 6.56 -18.15
N HIS A 165 -8.87 7.12 -17.52
CA HIS A 165 -10.12 7.48 -18.18
C HIS A 165 -10.35 9.00 -18.24
N ARG A 166 -9.45 9.77 -17.65
CA ARG A 166 -9.47 11.23 -17.61
C ARG A 166 -8.07 11.79 -17.35
N ASP A 167 -7.87 13.03 -17.76
CA ASP A 167 -6.63 13.75 -17.48
C ASP A 167 -6.40 13.90 -15.97
N GLY A 168 -5.14 13.73 -15.56
CA GLY A 168 -4.72 13.86 -14.17
C GLY A 168 -5.19 12.74 -13.21
N GLN A 169 -5.78 11.66 -13.72
CA GLN A 169 -6.28 10.58 -12.87
C GLN A 169 -5.17 9.92 -12.05
N ASN A 170 -3.99 9.70 -12.63
CA ASN A 170 -2.86 9.14 -11.87
C ASN A 170 -2.31 10.13 -10.83
N LEU A 171 -2.41 11.43 -11.06
CA LEU A 171 -2.07 12.42 -10.03
C LEU A 171 -3.05 12.37 -8.86
N ASP A 172 -4.36 12.27 -9.12
CA ASP A 172 -5.36 12.11 -8.07
C ASP A 172 -5.12 10.81 -7.28
N ARG A 173 -4.81 9.70 -7.97
CA ARG A 173 -4.42 8.44 -7.34
C ARG A 173 -3.17 8.59 -6.47
N ALA A 174 -2.13 9.27 -6.93
CA ALA A 174 -0.93 9.52 -6.13
C ALA A 174 -1.27 10.32 -4.86
N ARG A 175 -2.08 11.37 -4.99
CA ARG A 175 -2.51 12.23 -3.88
C ARG A 175 -3.31 11.46 -2.84
N THR A 176 -4.23 10.59 -3.25
CA THR A 176 -5.01 9.77 -2.31
C THR A 176 -4.11 8.80 -1.54
N GLN A 177 -3.13 8.17 -2.20
CA GLN A 177 -2.18 7.29 -1.52
C GLN A 177 -1.29 8.06 -0.54
N PHE A 178 -0.77 9.22 -0.92
CA PHE A 178 0.05 10.05 -0.03
C PHE A 178 -0.76 10.58 1.16
N LYS A 179 -2.02 10.95 0.93
CA LYS A 179 -2.93 11.34 2.01
C LYS A 179 -3.18 10.19 2.97
N LEU A 180 -3.36 8.97 2.44
CA LEU A 180 -3.54 7.78 3.26
C LEU A 180 -2.28 7.45 4.09
N VAL A 181 -1.08 7.57 3.50
CA VAL A 181 0.19 7.45 4.23
C VAL A 181 0.30 8.49 5.35
N ALA A 182 0.00 9.76 5.05
CA ALA A 182 0.05 10.82 6.06
C ALA A 182 -0.95 10.59 7.20
N ASP A 183 -2.09 9.96 6.93
CA ASP A 183 -3.08 9.61 7.95
C ASP A 183 -2.64 8.39 8.77
N MET A 184 -2.02 7.38 8.15
CA MET A 184 -1.37 6.26 8.85
C MET A 184 -0.28 6.77 9.82
N GLU A 185 0.53 7.74 9.41
CA GLU A 185 1.55 8.35 10.26
C GLU A 185 0.96 9.01 11.51
N LYS A 186 -0.16 9.70 11.37
CA LYS A 186 -0.89 10.30 12.50
C LYS A 186 -1.48 9.26 13.45
N LYS A 187 -1.90 8.12 12.92
CA LYS A 187 -2.56 7.02 13.64
C LYS A 187 -1.59 5.87 13.95
N TRP A 188 -0.28 6.13 13.89
CA TRP A 188 0.75 5.09 13.94
C TRP A 188 0.72 4.27 15.23
N ASP A 189 0.62 4.93 16.36
CA ASP A 189 0.60 4.26 17.67
C ASP A 189 -0.67 3.43 17.86
N GLU A 190 -1.83 3.91 17.37
CA GLU A 190 -3.07 3.15 17.39
C GLU A 190 -2.98 1.91 16.48
N MET A 191 -2.37 2.02 15.30
CA MET A 191 -2.16 0.87 14.42
C MET A 191 -1.26 -0.19 15.09
N ARG A 192 -0.16 0.22 15.71
CA ARG A 192 0.72 -0.69 16.48
C ARG A 192 -0.03 -1.37 17.61
N LYS A 193 -0.76 -0.60 18.41
CA LYS A 193 -1.57 -1.12 19.51
C LYS A 193 -2.62 -2.13 19.04
N ILE A 194 -3.28 -1.87 17.91
CA ILE A 194 -4.23 -2.82 17.31
C ILE A 194 -3.54 -4.15 16.99
N VAL A 195 -2.37 -4.12 16.36
CA VAL A 195 -1.63 -5.36 16.05
C VAL A 195 -1.27 -6.11 17.32
N GLU A 196 -0.76 -5.42 18.34
CA GLU A 196 -0.40 -6.02 19.63
C GLU A 196 -1.62 -6.67 20.36
N GLU A 197 -2.80 -6.07 20.23
CA GLU A 197 -4.04 -6.59 20.81
C GLU A 197 -4.56 -7.82 20.06
N GLU A 198 -4.52 -7.80 18.72
CA GLU A 198 -5.06 -8.88 17.89
C GLU A 198 -4.10 -10.08 17.75
N ALA A 199 -2.83 -9.91 18.09
CA ALA A 199 -1.81 -10.96 18.09
C ALA A 199 -1.77 -11.82 19.38
N LYS A 200 -2.57 -11.49 20.39
CA LYS A 200 -2.70 -12.24 21.66
C LYS A 200 -3.69 -13.38 21.50
#